data_bf694cc6c8fb20aa0eb8e6360e815071
#
_entry.id   bf694cc6c8fb20aa0eb8e6360e815071
#
_cell.length_a   1.000
_cell.length_b   1.000
_cell.length_c   1.000
_cell.angle_alpha   90.00
_cell.angle_beta   90.00
_cell.angle_gamma   90.00
#
_symmetry.space_group_name_H-M   'P 1'
#
loop_
_entity.id
_entity.type
_entity.pdbx_description
1 polymer ?
#
loop_
_entity_poly.entity_id
_entity_poly.type
_entity_poly.pdbx_seq_one_letter_code
_entity_poly.pdbx_strand_id
1 'polypeptide(L)'
;TIKPWNQELVFEKLDRARTSGCKAVAMDIDGAGLPFLKNMTPPAGSKSVQELAEIIRYAGMPFIVKGVMTVRGAQKAAEAGAAAIIVSNHGGRVLGQTPASAEVLPEIADAVGSSMKIFVDGGIRTGTDVFKALALGADAVLIGRPFVPMVYGDGAQGVATYIEKIGSELRDTMAMCGVHTLGEITRDCVRVL
;
A
#
# COMPACT_ATOMS: atom_id res chain seq x y z
N THR A 1 -7.99 -5.05 -5.75
CA THR A 1 -7.66 -5.59 -4.42
C THR A 1 -8.64 -6.69 -4.06
N ILE A 2 -8.15 -7.83 -3.60
CA ILE A 2 -8.92 -8.97 -3.10
C ILE A 2 -8.76 -9.11 -1.58
N LYS A 3 -9.64 -9.89 -0.95
CA LYS A 3 -9.58 -10.17 0.48
C LYS A 3 -8.98 -11.56 0.73
N PRO A 4 -8.46 -11.84 1.92
CA PRO A 4 -7.87 -13.15 2.25
C PRO A 4 -8.96 -14.19 2.57
N TRP A 5 -9.87 -14.42 1.62
CA TRP A 5 -10.89 -15.47 1.70
C TRP A 5 -10.29 -16.88 1.63
N ASN A 6 -11.14 -17.91 1.60
CA ASN A 6 -10.70 -19.27 1.29
C ASN A 6 -10.08 -19.33 -0.11
N GLN A 7 -9.28 -20.35 -0.36
CA GLN A 7 -8.47 -20.47 -1.58
C GLN A 7 -9.34 -20.52 -2.85
N GLU A 8 -10.46 -21.21 -2.82
CA GLU A 8 -11.38 -21.33 -3.94
C GLU A 8 -11.90 -19.97 -4.42
N LEU A 9 -12.41 -19.14 -3.49
CA LEU A 9 -12.90 -17.81 -3.82
C LEU A 9 -11.76 -16.88 -4.24
N VAL A 10 -10.59 -16.98 -3.61
CA VAL A 10 -9.40 -16.21 -4.02
C VAL A 10 -9.04 -16.53 -5.47
N PHE A 11 -9.02 -17.80 -5.87
CA PHE A 11 -8.70 -18.21 -7.24
C PHE A 11 -9.75 -17.71 -8.24
N GLU A 12 -11.05 -17.83 -7.91
CA GLU A 12 -12.12 -17.23 -8.72
C GLU A 12 -11.89 -15.72 -8.96
N LYS A 13 -11.54 -14.97 -7.91
CA LYS A 13 -11.29 -13.53 -8.04
C LYS A 13 -10.02 -13.22 -8.85
N LEU A 14 -8.99 -14.05 -8.75
CA LEU A 14 -7.79 -13.93 -9.57
C LEU A 14 -8.07 -14.20 -11.06
N ASP A 15 -8.88 -15.20 -11.37
CA ASP A 15 -9.31 -15.46 -12.74
C ASP A 15 -10.10 -14.29 -13.34
N ARG A 16 -11.01 -13.71 -12.57
CA ARG A 16 -11.73 -12.50 -12.96
C ARG A 16 -10.79 -11.32 -13.20
N ALA A 17 -9.80 -11.12 -12.32
CA ALA A 17 -8.81 -10.07 -12.49
C ALA A 17 -7.99 -10.26 -13.77
N ARG A 18 -7.59 -11.51 -14.06
CA ARG A 18 -6.85 -11.87 -15.27
C ARG A 18 -7.68 -11.62 -16.54
N THR A 19 -8.93 -12.09 -16.54
CA THR A 19 -9.86 -11.89 -17.67
C THR A 19 -10.16 -10.42 -17.90
N SER A 20 -10.19 -9.60 -16.85
CA SER A 20 -10.40 -8.14 -16.94
C SER A 20 -9.15 -7.38 -17.38
N GLY A 21 -8.02 -8.04 -17.64
CA GLY A 21 -6.78 -7.41 -18.07
C GLY A 21 -6.04 -6.64 -16.99
N CYS A 22 -6.28 -6.93 -15.71
CA CYS A 22 -5.52 -6.34 -14.59
C CYS A 22 -4.03 -6.63 -14.74
N LYS A 23 -3.21 -5.63 -14.46
CA LYS A 23 -1.74 -5.71 -14.57
C LYS A 23 -1.08 -6.17 -13.26
N ALA A 24 -1.78 -6.05 -12.15
CA ALA A 24 -1.36 -6.49 -10.83
C ALA A 24 -2.58 -6.72 -9.94
N VAL A 25 -2.40 -7.51 -8.89
CA VAL A 25 -3.44 -7.74 -7.87
C VAL A 25 -2.84 -7.48 -6.49
N ALA A 26 -3.64 -6.86 -5.62
CA ALA A 26 -3.29 -6.70 -4.21
C ALA A 26 -4.20 -7.56 -3.33
N MET A 27 -3.68 -8.06 -2.20
CA MET A 27 -4.46 -8.70 -1.15
C MET A 27 -4.31 -7.95 0.17
N ASP A 28 -5.44 -7.52 0.75
CA ASP A 28 -5.49 -6.95 2.10
C ASP A 28 -5.38 -8.05 3.16
N ILE A 29 -4.18 -8.46 3.55
CA ILE A 29 -4.00 -9.53 4.54
C ILE A 29 -4.50 -9.13 5.94
N ASP A 30 -4.46 -7.85 6.27
CA ASP A 30 -5.01 -7.29 7.50
C ASP A 30 -6.55 -7.38 7.56
N GLY A 31 -7.19 -7.55 6.41
CA GLY A 31 -8.63 -7.81 6.33
C GLY A 31 -9.09 -9.04 7.09
N ALA A 32 -8.20 -10.00 7.37
CA ALA A 32 -8.48 -11.16 8.21
C ALA A 32 -8.92 -10.79 9.64
N GLY A 33 -8.49 -9.63 10.15
CA GLY A 33 -8.86 -9.13 11.47
C GLY A 33 -10.17 -8.31 11.51
N LEU A 34 -10.73 -7.95 10.36
CA LEU A 34 -11.94 -7.13 10.31
C LEU A 34 -13.20 -7.93 10.69
N PRO A 35 -13.93 -7.54 11.75
CA PRO A 35 -15.06 -8.31 12.26
C PRO A 35 -16.12 -8.64 11.19
N PHE A 36 -16.45 -7.67 10.33
CA PHE A 36 -17.45 -7.89 9.29
C PHE A 36 -16.97 -8.85 8.19
N LEU A 37 -15.68 -8.87 7.84
CA LEU A 37 -15.11 -9.80 6.88
C LEU A 37 -14.96 -11.22 7.48
N LYS A 38 -14.62 -11.30 8.76
CA LYS A 38 -14.51 -12.56 9.49
C LYS A 38 -15.85 -13.29 9.60
N ASN A 39 -16.93 -12.52 9.70
CA ASN A 39 -18.29 -13.05 9.87
C ASN A 39 -19.05 -13.24 8.53
N MET A 40 -18.42 -12.95 7.39
CA MET A 40 -19.01 -13.22 6.09
C MET A 40 -18.89 -14.68 5.69
N THR A 41 -19.64 -15.06 4.68
CA THR A 41 -19.56 -16.42 4.08
C THR A 41 -19.09 -16.31 2.63
N PRO A 42 -17.93 -16.85 2.27
CA PRO A 42 -16.92 -17.42 3.16
C PRO A 42 -16.20 -16.37 3.99
N PRO A 43 -15.70 -16.71 5.20
CA PRO A 43 -14.99 -15.76 6.05
C PRO A 43 -13.60 -15.42 5.47
N ALA A 44 -13.11 -14.19 5.74
CA ALA A 44 -11.70 -13.88 5.59
C ALA A 44 -10.90 -14.52 6.74
N GLY A 45 -9.67 -14.93 6.45
CA GLY A 45 -8.77 -15.57 7.42
C GLY A 45 -7.30 -15.27 7.13
N SER A 46 -6.44 -15.53 8.11
CA SER A 46 -4.99 -15.42 7.93
C SER A 46 -4.48 -16.37 6.83
N LYS A 47 -3.33 -16.04 6.26
CA LYS A 47 -2.62 -16.86 5.29
C LYS A 47 -1.23 -17.18 5.83
N SER A 48 -0.84 -18.45 5.75
CA SER A 48 0.56 -18.85 5.92
C SER A 48 1.41 -18.36 4.74
N VAL A 49 2.73 -18.38 4.89
CA VAL A 49 3.65 -18.05 3.79
C VAL A 49 3.46 -19.00 2.60
N GLN A 50 3.24 -20.28 2.88
CA GLN A 50 3.02 -21.32 1.87
C GLN A 50 1.72 -21.08 1.07
N GLU A 51 0.60 -20.84 1.76
CA GLU A 51 -0.68 -20.49 1.13
C GLU A 51 -0.56 -19.21 0.29
N LEU A 52 0.14 -18.19 0.82
CA LEU A 52 0.36 -16.96 0.09
C LEU A 52 1.22 -17.18 -1.16
N ALA A 53 2.26 -18.00 -1.07
CA ALA A 53 3.10 -18.37 -2.21
C ALA A 53 2.32 -19.13 -3.30
N GLU A 54 1.39 -20.01 -2.91
CA GLU A 54 0.50 -20.68 -3.85
C GLU A 54 -0.43 -19.70 -4.57
N ILE A 55 -1.03 -18.78 -3.82
CA ILE A 55 -1.88 -17.72 -4.36
C ILE A 55 -1.12 -16.84 -5.35
N ILE A 56 0.10 -16.42 -4.99
CA ILE A 56 0.96 -15.60 -5.83
C ILE A 56 1.32 -16.32 -7.14
N ARG A 57 1.69 -17.59 -7.06
CA ARG A 57 1.97 -18.41 -8.25
C ARG A 57 0.73 -18.54 -9.14
N TYR A 58 -0.43 -18.79 -8.55
CA TYR A 58 -1.69 -18.90 -9.29
C TYR A 58 -2.08 -17.59 -9.96
N ALA A 59 -1.81 -16.45 -9.33
CA ALA A 59 -2.12 -15.14 -9.89
C ALA A 59 -1.46 -14.93 -11.27
N GLY A 60 -0.21 -15.41 -11.45
CA GLY A 60 0.53 -15.29 -12.71
C GLY A 60 0.80 -13.85 -13.14
N MET A 61 0.71 -12.90 -12.21
CA MET A 61 0.95 -11.47 -12.39
C MET A 61 1.56 -10.87 -11.13
N PRO A 62 2.14 -9.65 -11.19
CA PRO A 62 2.66 -8.98 -9.99
C PRO A 62 1.63 -8.96 -8.87
N PHE A 63 2.03 -9.48 -7.70
CA PHE A 63 1.17 -9.58 -6.54
C PHE A 63 1.65 -8.67 -5.41
N ILE A 64 0.74 -7.94 -4.82
CA ILE A 64 1.02 -6.92 -3.80
C ILE A 64 0.39 -7.37 -2.48
N VAL A 65 1.19 -7.44 -1.42
CA VAL A 65 0.68 -7.77 -0.08
C VAL A 65 0.44 -6.48 0.70
N LYS A 66 -0.83 -6.21 1.03
CA LYS A 66 -1.22 -4.99 1.76
C LYS A 66 -1.57 -5.29 3.21
N GLY A 67 -1.25 -4.35 4.11
CA GLY A 67 -1.48 -4.47 5.54
C GLY A 67 -0.24 -4.92 6.31
N VAL A 68 0.94 -4.61 5.77
CA VAL A 68 2.23 -4.95 6.38
C VAL A 68 2.70 -3.79 7.26
N MET A 69 2.96 -4.08 8.55
CA MET A 69 3.36 -3.07 9.55
C MET A 69 4.64 -3.46 10.31
N THR A 70 5.31 -4.53 9.90
CA THR A 70 6.54 -5.00 10.56
C THR A 70 7.56 -5.53 9.56
N VAL A 71 8.84 -5.41 9.90
CA VAL A 71 9.95 -6.02 9.12
C VAL A 71 9.72 -7.51 8.89
N ARG A 72 9.33 -8.25 9.93
CA ARG A 72 9.05 -9.69 9.82
C ARG A 72 7.89 -9.98 8.85
N GLY A 73 6.86 -9.14 8.84
CA GLY A 73 5.75 -9.25 7.89
C GLY A 73 6.21 -9.01 6.45
N ALA A 74 7.05 -8.00 6.23
CA ALA A 74 7.63 -7.69 4.94
C ALA A 74 8.53 -8.82 4.41
N GLN A 75 9.38 -9.39 5.28
CA GLN A 75 10.24 -10.53 4.94
C GLN A 75 9.41 -11.77 4.54
N LYS A 76 8.31 -12.05 5.25
CA LYS A 76 7.38 -13.14 4.89
C LYS A 76 6.70 -12.90 3.54
N ALA A 77 6.35 -11.66 3.23
CA ALA A 77 5.80 -11.32 1.91
C ALA A 77 6.85 -11.54 0.80
N ALA A 78 8.10 -11.17 1.04
CA ALA A 78 9.22 -11.45 0.14
C ALA A 78 9.43 -12.96 -0.06
N GLU A 79 9.46 -13.73 1.03
CA GLU A 79 9.60 -15.19 1.00
C GLU A 79 8.46 -15.85 0.20
N ALA A 80 7.25 -15.35 0.30
CA ALA A 80 6.11 -15.81 -0.49
C ALA A 80 6.19 -15.44 -1.98
N GLY A 81 7.11 -14.56 -2.39
CA GLY A 81 7.29 -14.13 -3.77
C GLY A 81 6.48 -12.89 -4.16
N ALA A 82 6.07 -12.06 -3.20
CA ALA A 82 5.37 -10.82 -3.50
C ALA A 82 6.27 -9.86 -4.30
N ALA A 83 5.71 -9.21 -5.32
CA ALA A 83 6.39 -8.19 -6.11
C ALA A 83 6.46 -6.84 -5.39
N ALA A 84 5.52 -6.59 -4.49
CA ALA A 84 5.45 -5.36 -3.70
C ALA A 84 4.69 -5.59 -2.39
N ILE A 85 4.89 -4.66 -1.45
CA ILE A 85 4.06 -4.53 -0.26
C ILE A 85 3.43 -3.15 -0.18
N ILE A 86 2.32 -3.04 0.55
CA ILE A 86 1.79 -1.76 1.01
C ILE A 86 1.93 -1.73 2.53
N VAL A 87 2.79 -0.84 3.02
CA VAL A 87 2.89 -0.53 4.45
C VAL A 87 1.63 0.22 4.84
N SER A 88 0.80 -0.41 5.66
CA SER A 88 -0.55 0.06 5.92
C SER A 88 -1.11 -0.54 7.20
N ASN A 89 -1.65 0.31 8.06
CA ASN A 89 -2.50 -0.08 9.19
C ASN A 89 -4.00 0.12 8.88
N HIS A 90 -4.35 0.19 7.59
CA HIS A 90 -5.72 0.44 7.10
C HIS A 90 -6.32 1.76 7.60
N GLY A 91 -5.47 2.74 7.90
CA GLY A 91 -5.85 4.02 8.49
C GLY A 91 -6.37 3.89 9.93
N GLY A 92 -5.83 2.93 10.70
CA GLY A 92 -6.21 2.62 12.07
C GLY A 92 -7.54 1.89 12.23
N ARG A 93 -8.11 1.36 11.14
CA ARG A 93 -9.46 0.76 11.14
C ARG A 93 -9.50 -0.73 11.50
N VAL A 94 -8.39 -1.44 11.35
CA VAL A 94 -8.31 -2.89 11.61
C VAL A 94 -7.92 -3.15 13.05
N LEU A 95 -6.78 -2.59 13.46
CA LEU A 95 -6.27 -2.69 14.81
C LEU A 95 -5.94 -1.28 15.31
N GLY A 96 -6.54 -0.88 16.41
CA GLY A 96 -6.24 0.40 17.07
C GLY A 96 -4.88 0.37 17.76
N GLN A 97 -4.35 1.55 18.09
CA GLN A 97 -3.11 1.72 18.85
C GLN A 97 -1.86 1.11 18.17
N THR A 98 -1.91 0.95 16.85
CA THR A 98 -0.71 0.62 16.06
C THR A 98 0.10 1.88 15.80
N PRO A 99 1.42 1.78 15.58
CA PRO A 99 2.23 2.90 15.10
C PRO A 99 1.68 3.43 13.77
N ALA A 100 2.03 4.66 13.43
CA ALA A 100 1.74 5.18 12.09
C ALA A 100 2.56 4.43 11.05
N SER A 101 2.01 4.30 9.84
CA SER A 101 2.73 3.65 8.72
C SER A 101 4.06 4.35 8.40
N ALA A 102 4.13 5.68 8.57
CA ALA A 102 5.35 6.45 8.39
C ALA A 102 6.44 6.15 9.43
N GLU A 103 6.07 5.73 10.65
CA GLU A 103 7.03 5.38 11.71
C GLU A 103 7.76 4.06 11.42
N VAL A 104 7.07 3.09 10.86
CA VAL A 104 7.62 1.75 10.57
C VAL A 104 8.20 1.64 9.15
N LEU A 105 7.90 2.61 8.29
CA LEU A 105 8.34 2.59 6.89
C LEU A 105 9.85 2.51 6.72
N PRO A 106 10.68 3.29 7.44
CA PRO A 106 12.12 3.27 7.25
C PRO A 106 12.75 1.89 7.52
N GLU A 107 12.40 1.25 8.64
CA GLU A 107 12.94 -0.07 9.00
C GLU A 107 12.51 -1.16 8.01
N ILE A 108 11.28 -1.07 7.50
CA ILE A 108 10.77 -1.99 6.47
C ILE A 108 11.51 -1.76 5.16
N ALA A 109 11.72 -0.50 4.76
CA ALA A 109 12.45 -0.15 3.54
C ALA A 109 13.91 -0.63 3.59
N ASP A 110 14.57 -0.48 4.73
CA ASP A 110 15.93 -0.98 4.92
C ASP A 110 16.02 -2.51 4.80
N ALA A 111 14.97 -3.21 5.26
CA ALA A 111 14.96 -4.68 5.27
C ALA A 111 14.64 -5.32 3.92
N VAL A 112 13.77 -4.73 3.10
CA VAL A 112 13.25 -5.38 1.88
C VAL A 112 13.26 -4.50 0.62
N GLY A 113 13.62 -3.23 0.72
CA GLY A 113 13.56 -2.28 -0.41
C GLY A 113 14.46 -2.64 -1.59
N SER A 114 15.51 -3.44 -1.39
CA SER A 114 16.35 -3.96 -2.47
C SER A 114 15.73 -5.14 -3.23
N SER A 115 14.72 -5.79 -2.67
CA SER A 115 14.14 -7.04 -3.21
C SER A 115 12.72 -6.88 -3.74
N MET A 116 11.99 -5.83 -3.34
CA MET A 116 10.62 -5.58 -3.77
C MET A 116 10.26 -4.10 -3.72
N LYS A 117 9.15 -3.75 -4.39
CA LYS A 117 8.60 -2.40 -4.31
C LYS A 117 7.85 -2.18 -3.00
N ILE A 118 7.98 -0.98 -2.45
CA ILE A 118 7.34 -0.57 -1.20
C ILE A 118 6.40 0.59 -1.47
N PHE A 119 5.12 0.36 -1.23
CA PHE A 119 4.11 1.41 -1.23
C PHE A 119 3.69 1.70 0.21
N VAL A 120 3.15 2.88 0.45
CA VAL A 120 2.66 3.27 1.78
C VAL A 120 1.31 3.96 1.67
N ASP A 121 0.43 3.72 2.62
CA ASP A 121 -0.80 4.48 2.81
C ASP A 121 -0.94 4.96 4.27
N GLY A 122 -1.96 5.77 4.48
CA GLY A 122 -2.27 6.34 5.80
C GLY A 122 -1.62 7.70 6.02
N GLY A 123 -2.46 8.70 6.29
CA GLY A 123 -2.02 10.06 6.62
C GLY A 123 -1.67 10.96 5.44
N ILE A 124 -1.52 10.47 4.23
CA ILE A 124 -1.15 11.26 3.05
C ILE A 124 -2.31 12.19 2.64
N ARG A 125 -2.06 13.50 2.64
CA ARG A 125 -3.04 14.55 2.30
C ARG A 125 -2.46 15.65 1.42
N THR A 126 -1.15 15.83 1.41
CA THR A 126 -0.45 16.92 0.73
C THR A 126 0.73 16.39 -0.07
N GLY A 127 1.24 17.21 -1.00
CA GLY A 127 2.47 16.89 -1.73
C GLY A 127 3.69 16.77 -0.81
N THR A 128 3.71 17.51 0.30
CA THR A 128 4.77 17.39 1.32
C THR A 128 4.71 16.03 2.03
N ASP A 129 3.50 15.47 2.26
CA ASP A 129 3.38 14.11 2.83
C ASP A 129 3.91 13.06 1.85
N VAL A 130 3.64 13.25 0.53
CA VAL A 130 4.21 12.40 -0.52
C VAL A 130 5.73 12.47 -0.50
N PHE A 131 6.30 13.68 -0.47
CA PHE A 131 7.75 13.89 -0.40
C PHE A 131 8.37 13.15 0.79
N LYS A 132 7.80 13.30 1.99
CA LYS A 132 8.27 12.61 3.20
C LYS A 132 8.20 11.09 3.06
N ALA A 133 7.10 10.55 2.52
CA ALA A 133 6.94 9.12 2.32
C ALA A 133 8.01 8.55 1.36
N LEU A 134 8.29 9.24 0.26
CA LEU A 134 9.37 8.87 -0.67
C LEU A 134 10.73 8.94 0.00
N ALA A 135 11.02 10.01 0.75
CA ALA A 135 12.26 10.16 1.50
C ALA A 135 12.47 9.06 2.54
N LEU A 136 11.40 8.54 3.14
CA LEU A 136 11.45 7.44 4.09
C LEU A 136 11.57 6.04 3.46
N GLY A 137 11.62 5.97 2.13
CA GLY A 137 11.90 4.74 1.39
C GLY A 137 10.71 4.10 0.69
N ALA A 138 9.58 4.81 0.54
CA ALA A 138 8.49 4.34 -0.32
C ALA A 138 8.80 4.59 -1.80
N ASP A 139 8.41 3.68 -2.69
CA ASP A 139 8.41 3.88 -4.14
C ASP A 139 7.18 4.66 -4.62
N ALA A 140 6.06 4.57 -3.88
CA ALA A 140 4.83 5.30 -4.18
C ALA A 140 3.91 5.37 -2.96
N VAL A 141 2.89 6.20 -3.04
CA VAL A 141 1.88 6.39 -1.99
C VAL A 141 0.49 6.02 -2.49
N LEU A 142 -0.39 5.61 -1.57
CA LEU A 142 -1.80 5.44 -1.83
C LEU A 142 -2.60 6.44 -0.99
N ILE A 143 -3.60 7.04 -1.60
CA ILE A 143 -4.49 8.00 -0.96
C ILE A 143 -5.93 7.48 -1.08
N GLY A 144 -6.62 7.36 0.03
CA GLY A 144 -8.00 6.87 0.07
C GLY A 144 -8.98 7.97 0.47
N ARG A 145 -9.26 8.09 1.76
CA ARG A 145 -10.29 8.99 2.32
C ARG A 145 -10.26 10.44 1.84
N PRO A 146 -9.11 11.09 1.62
CA PRO A 146 -9.07 12.45 1.10
C PRO A 146 -9.76 12.66 -0.25
N PHE A 147 -9.85 11.61 -1.08
CA PHE A 147 -10.58 11.69 -2.35
C PHE A 147 -12.11 11.66 -2.20
N VAL A 148 -12.61 11.14 -1.09
CA VAL A 148 -14.06 11.01 -0.88
C VAL A 148 -14.78 12.36 -0.98
N PRO A 149 -14.40 13.41 -0.21
CA PRO A 149 -15.04 14.71 -0.34
C PRO A 149 -14.88 15.33 -1.73
N MET A 150 -13.79 15.02 -2.46
CA MET A 150 -13.57 15.52 -3.81
C MET A 150 -14.56 14.92 -4.80
N VAL A 151 -14.83 13.61 -4.68
CA VAL A 151 -15.85 12.92 -5.48
C VAL A 151 -17.25 13.48 -5.19
N TYR A 152 -17.60 13.69 -3.92
CA TYR A 152 -18.90 14.24 -3.55
C TYR A 152 -19.08 15.71 -3.93
N GLY A 153 -17.99 16.48 -3.92
CA GLY A 153 -18.02 17.91 -4.25
C GLY A 153 -18.14 18.19 -5.74
N ASP A 154 -17.36 17.48 -6.58
CA ASP A 154 -17.27 17.78 -8.02
C ASP A 154 -16.88 16.55 -8.87
N GLY A 155 -17.24 15.36 -8.43
CA GLY A 155 -17.06 14.15 -9.21
C GLY A 155 -15.62 13.95 -9.72
N ALA A 156 -15.48 13.66 -10.99
CA ALA A 156 -14.18 13.44 -11.62
C ALA A 156 -13.30 14.70 -11.63
N GLN A 157 -13.90 15.88 -11.79
CA GLN A 157 -13.17 17.15 -11.80
C GLN A 157 -12.58 17.45 -10.42
N GLY A 158 -13.31 17.18 -9.34
CA GLY A 158 -12.80 17.32 -7.97
C GLY A 158 -11.59 16.41 -7.72
N VAL A 159 -11.63 15.18 -8.23
CA VAL A 159 -10.49 14.25 -8.16
C VAL A 159 -9.29 14.81 -8.93
N ALA A 160 -9.49 15.28 -10.17
CA ALA A 160 -8.42 15.86 -10.99
C ALA A 160 -7.78 17.06 -10.30
N THR A 161 -8.59 18.00 -9.81
CA THR A 161 -8.13 19.19 -9.08
C THR A 161 -7.28 18.81 -7.86
N TYR A 162 -7.68 17.78 -7.11
CA TYR A 162 -6.92 17.35 -5.93
C TYR A 162 -5.59 16.67 -6.32
N ILE A 163 -5.56 15.91 -7.41
CA ILE A 163 -4.30 15.32 -7.93
C ILE A 163 -3.34 16.43 -8.38
N GLU A 164 -3.84 17.43 -9.10
CA GLU A 164 -3.03 18.57 -9.53
C GLU A 164 -2.45 19.37 -8.35
N LYS A 165 -3.29 19.60 -7.32
CA LYS A 165 -2.85 20.25 -6.07
C LYS A 165 -1.72 19.48 -5.41
N ILE A 166 -1.87 18.18 -5.18
CA ILE A 166 -0.82 17.33 -4.57
C ILE A 166 0.45 17.36 -5.42
N GLY A 167 0.30 17.25 -6.75
CA GLY A 167 1.43 17.30 -7.67
C GLY A 167 2.17 18.64 -7.65
N SER A 168 1.45 19.76 -7.54
CA SER A 168 2.05 21.10 -7.39
C SER A 168 2.80 21.21 -6.07
N GLU A 169 2.17 20.85 -4.96
CA GLU A 169 2.80 20.90 -3.63
C GLU A 169 4.05 20.00 -3.54
N LEU A 170 4.06 18.86 -4.21
CA LEU A 170 5.22 17.98 -4.29
C LEU A 170 6.37 18.69 -5.05
N ARG A 171 6.09 19.27 -6.22
CA ARG A 171 7.09 20.02 -7.00
C ARG A 171 7.66 21.20 -6.22
N ASP A 172 6.81 21.96 -5.53
CA ASP A 172 7.23 23.08 -4.71
C ASP A 172 8.13 22.61 -3.56
N THR A 173 7.76 21.51 -2.89
CA THR A 173 8.57 20.91 -1.81
C THR A 173 9.93 20.44 -2.36
N MET A 174 9.94 19.77 -3.51
CA MET A 174 11.17 19.33 -4.18
C MET A 174 12.08 20.52 -4.48
N ALA A 175 11.54 21.59 -5.07
CA ALA A 175 12.31 22.81 -5.40
C ALA A 175 12.91 23.46 -4.14
N MET A 176 12.13 23.54 -3.06
CA MET A 176 12.62 24.10 -1.78
C MET A 176 13.69 23.24 -1.12
N CYS A 177 13.69 21.92 -1.36
CA CYS A 177 14.70 20.99 -0.87
C CYS A 177 15.90 20.85 -1.83
N GLY A 178 15.91 21.54 -2.98
CA GLY A 178 16.98 21.45 -3.97
C GLY A 178 17.04 20.13 -4.73
N VAL A 179 15.90 19.44 -4.87
CA VAL A 179 15.76 18.16 -5.58
C VAL A 179 14.96 18.38 -6.86
N HIS A 180 15.40 17.81 -7.97
CA HIS A 180 14.82 18.03 -9.30
C HIS A 180 14.11 16.80 -9.86
N THR A 181 14.42 15.62 -9.36
CA THR A 181 13.81 14.35 -9.76
C THR A 181 13.33 13.56 -8.54
N LEU A 182 12.35 12.68 -8.73
CA LEU A 182 11.87 11.81 -7.64
C LEU A 182 12.97 10.89 -7.08
N GLY A 183 13.94 10.50 -7.92
CA GLY A 183 15.07 9.67 -7.52
C GLY A 183 16.09 10.37 -6.62
N GLU A 184 16.08 11.70 -6.58
CA GLU A 184 16.93 12.49 -5.68
C GLU A 184 16.32 12.69 -4.28
N ILE A 185 15.06 12.31 -4.10
CA ILE A 185 14.40 12.33 -2.80
C ILE A 185 14.94 11.17 -1.96
N THR A 186 15.83 11.46 -1.03
CA THR A 186 16.47 10.49 -0.15
C THR A 186 16.19 10.79 1.31
N ARG A 187 16.57 9.88 2.19
CA ARG A 187 16.39 10.05 3.64
C ARG A 187 17.09 11.31 4.19
N ASP A 188 18.15 11.79 3.52
CA ASP A 188 18.85 13.00 3.90
C ASP A 188 18.00 14.28 3.72
N CYS A 189 16.94 14.21 2.92
CA CYS A 189 16.00 15.33 2.74
C CYS A 189 15.06 15.53 3.93
N VAL A 190 15.01 14.59 4.89
CA VAL A 190 14.09 14.63 6.05
C VAL A 190 14.82 14.31 7.34
N ARG A 191 14.31 14.85 8.44
CA ARG A 191 14.76 14.48 9.79
C ARG A 191 13.67 13.67 10.48
N VAL A 192 14.01 12.46 10.89
CA VAL A 192 13.17 11.65 11.77
C VAL A 192 13.47 12.08 13.21
N LEU A 193 12.44 12.45 13.97
CA LEU A 193 12.53 12.91 15.37
C LEU A 193 12.20 11.76 16.31
#